data_fc987c08ef9e8c4ecc7168d1193bcd65
#
_entry.id   fc987c08ef9e8c4ecc7168d1193bcd65
#
_cell.length_a   1.000
_cell.length_b   1.000
_cell.length_c   1.000
_cell.angle_alpha   90.00
_cell.angle_beta   90.00
_cell.angle_gamma   90.00
#
_symmetry.space_group_name_H-M   'P 1'
#
loop_
_entity.id
_entity.type
_entity.pdbx_description
1 polymer ?
#
loop_
_entity_poly.entity_id
_entity_poly.type
_entity_poly.pdbx_seq_one_letter_code
_entity_poly.pdbx_strand_id
1 'polypeptide(L)'
;MALIYKIVALLSLVVSFIQITLGGFVRASESGLGCPDWPLCHGQIIPPMEFHTLIEYSHRLNGSVLGILVTTLLIICLMNYRSEKRLTIANYSAFGLVVGAGILGGITVITELAWWIRLIHLGIAQILAASLMYIVWEFLFANVRYVHIALSPIRAWKWKMVLCVSLVFLLMLSGS
;
A
#
# COMPACT_ATOMS: atom_id res chain seq x y z
N MET A 1 4.00 2.39 -24.10
CA MET A 1 4.52 2.49 -22.71
C MET A 1 3.60 3.24 -21.76
N ALA A 2 3.07 4.46 -22.12
CA ALA A 2 2.17 5.22 -21.25
C ALA A 2 0.92 4.46 -20.79
N LEU A 3 0.27 3.71 -21.68
CA LEU A 3 -0.91 2.90 -21.31
C LEU A 3 -0.56 1.78 -20.32
N ILE A 4 0.57 1.09 -20.53
CA ILE A 4 1.03 0.02 -19.63
C ILE A 4 1.32 0.59 -18.24
N TYR A 5 2.05 1.70 -18.15
CA TYR A 5 2.32 2.37 -16.88
C TYR A 5 1.03 2.74 -16.13
N LYS A 6 0.06 3.31 -16.85
CA LYS A 6 -1.26 3.65 -16.30
C LYS A 6 -2.00 2.43 -15.74
N ILE A 7 -2.03 1.34 -16.51
CA ILE A 7 -2.69 0.09 -16.09
C ILE A 7 -2.01 -0.46 -14.85
N VAL A 8 -0.67 -0.56 -14.82
CA VAL A 8 0.07 -1.07 -13.67
C VAL A 8 -0.13 -0.18 -12.44
N ALA A 9 -0.14 1.16 -12.60
CA ALA A 9 -0.39 2.08 -11.50
C ALA A 9 -1.80 1.90 -10.90
N LEU A 10 -2.82 1.80 -11.75
CA LEU A 10 -4.21 1.55 -11.32
C LEU A 10 -4.35 0.19 -10.64
N LEU A 11 -3.76 -0.86 -11.20
CA LEU A 11 -3.76 -2.19 -10.59
C LEU A 11 -3.06 -2.18 -9.24
N SER A 12 -1.89 -1.53 -9.12
CA SER A 12 -1.17 -1.39 -7.84
C SER A 12 -2.05 -0.71 -6.78
N LEU A 13 -2.77 0.35 -7.17
CA LEU A 13 -3.67 1.05 -6.28
C LEU A 13 -4.83 0.16 -5.82
N VAL A 14 -5.51 -0.52 -6.75
CA VAL A 14 -6.62 -1.44 -6.43
C VAL A 14 -6.15 -2.57 -5.52
N VAL A 15 -5.02 -3.22 -5.86
CA VAL A 15 -4.45 -4.31 -5.06
C VAL A 15 -4.01 -3.82 -3.68
N SER A 16 -3.57 -2.56 -3.53
CA SER A 16 -3.25 -1.99 -2.22
C SER A 16 -4.48 -1.81 -1.32
N PHE A 17 -5.63 -1.44 -1.87
CA PHE A 17 -6.89 -1.41 -1.11
C PHE A 17 -7.34 -2.81 -0.70
N ILE A 18 -7.24 -3.78 -1.60
CA ILE A 18 -7.52 -5.19 -1.28
C ILE A 18 -6.58 -5.67 -0.16
N GLN A 19 -5.29 -5.28 -0.21
CA GLN A 19 -4.31 -5.65 0.82
C GLN A 19 -4.69 -5.11 2.21
N ILE A 20 -5.10 -3.86 2.30
CA ILE A 20 -5.54 -3.26 3.57
C ILE A 20 -6.82 -3.95 4.07
N THR A 21 -7.76 -4.23 3.18
CA THR A 21 -9.01 -4.94 3.53
C THR A 21 -8.75 -6.35 4.02
N LEU A 22 -7.89 -7.11 3.34
CA LEU A 22 -7.48 -8.45 3.77
C LEU A 22 -6.76 -8.40 5.12
N GLY A 23 -5.88 -7.42 5.36
CA GLY A 23 -5.23 -7.24 6.65
C GLY A 23 -6.22 -6.95 7.78
N GLY A 24 -7.25 -6.15 7.52
CA GLY A 24 -8.36 -5.94 8.43
C GLY A 24 -9.15 -7.23 8.71
N PHE A 25 -9.36 -8.06 7.69
CA PHE A 25 -10.03 -9.35 7.83
C PHE A 25 -9.19 -10.37 8.60
N VAL A 26 -7.86 -10.46 8.34
CA VAL A 26 -6.92 -11.26 9.14
C VAL A 26 -7.05 -10.93 10.63
N ARG A 27 -7.13 -9.65 10.95
CA ARG A 27 -7.30 -9.19 12.32
C ARG A 27 -8.67 -9.56 12.91
N ALA A 28 -9.76 -9.24 12.19
CA ALA A 28 -11.12 -9.44 12.67
C ALA A 28 -11.47 -10.93 12.86
N SER A 29 -10.84 -11.82 12.10
CA SER A 29 -11.00 -13.27 12.18
C SER A 29 -9.97 -13.95 13.11
N GLU A 30 -9.13 -13.18 13.81
CA GLU A 30 -8.03 -13.69 14.65
C GLU A 30 -7.08 -14.64 13.93
N SER A 31 -6.89 -14.43 12.61
CA SER A 31 -6.11 -15.30 11.73
C SER A 31 -4.63 -14.90 11.61
N GLY A 32 -4.15 -13.94 12.40
CA GLY A 32 -2.81 -13.36 12.26
C GLY A 32 -1.64 -14.30 12.60
N LEU A 33 -1.91 -15.48 13.14
CA LEU A 33 -0.95 -16.58 13.35
C LEU A 33 -1.38 -17.87 12.65
N GLY A 34 -2.25 -17.78 11.66
CA GLY A 34 -2.62 -18.91 10.79
C GLY A 34 -1.43 -19.47 10.00
N CYS A 35 -0.40 -18.66 9.80
CA CYS A 35 0.90 -19.04 9.25
C CYS A 35 1.98 -18.73 10.32
N PRO A 36 2.45 -19.70 11.10
CA PRO A 36 3.33 -19.46 12.25
C PRO A 36 4.77 -19.08 11.86
N ASP A 37 5.16 -19.29 10.61
CA ASP A 37 6.48 -19.02 10.05
C ASP A 37 6.44 -17.93 8.95
N TRP A 38 7.60 -17.42 8.59
CA TRP A 38 7.77 -16.43 7.52
C TRP A 38 9.15 -16.64 6.85
N PRO A 39 9.28 -16.57 5.50
CA PRO A 39 8.27 -16.15 4.50
C PRO A 39 7.29 -17.25 4.08
N LEU A 40 7.52 -18.49 4.46
CA LEU A 40 6.65 -19.62 4.16
C LEU A 40 5.41 -19.64 5.08
N CYS A 41 4.58 -20.66 4.92
CA CYS A 41 3.44 -20.92 5.77
C CYS A 41 3.39 -22.42 6.10
N HIS A 42 3.60 -22.79 7.35
CA HIS A 42 3.83 -24.18 7.78
C HIS A 42 4.97 -24.86 7.04
N GLY A 43 6.05 -24.12 6.75
CA GLY A 43 7.20 -24.61 5.98
C GLY A 43 6.92 -24.88 4.50
N GLN A 44 5.75 -24.50 4.00
CA GLN A 44 5.27 -24.83 2.63
C GLN A 44 4.96 -23.57 1.82
N ILE A 45 5.05 -23.69 0.48
CA ILE A 45 4.59 -22.66 -0.46
C ILE A 45 3.06 -22.67 -0.56
N ILE A 46 2.46 -23.87 -0.59
CA ILE A 46 1.02 -24.08 -0.57
C ILE A 46 0.68 -24.66 0.80
N PRO A 47 0.07 -23.88 1.71
CA PRO A 47 -0.19 -24.31 3.06
C PRO A 47 -1.40 -25.24 3.17
N PRO A 48 -1.64 -25.85 4.36
CA PRO A 48 -2.87 -26.58 4.64
C PRO A 48 -4.11 -25.73 4.42
N MET A 49 -5.20 -26.33 3.93
CA MET A 49 -6.47 -25.65 3.59
C MET A 49 -7.35 -25.47 4.84
N GLU A 50 -6.80 -24.80 5.86
CA GLU A 50 -7.50 -24.45 7.08
C GLU A 50 -7.96 -23.00 7.05
N PHE A 51 -9.07 -22.66 7.69
CA PHE A 51 -9.72 -21.35 7.61
C PHE A 51 -8.76 -20.18 7.95
N HIS A 52 -8.13 -20.23 9.14
CA HIS A 52 -7.22 -19.17 9.58
C HIS A 52 -5.95 -19.09 8.72
N THR A 53 -5.41 -20.24 8.32
CA THR A 53 -4.25 -20.33 7.43
C THR A 53 -4.54 -19.72 6.08
N LEU A 54 -5.69 -20.02 5.47
CA LEU A 54 -6.05 -19.49 4.15
C LEU A 54 -6.25 -17.98 4.17
N ILE A 55 -6.83 -17.43 5.23
CA ILE A 55 -7.03 -15.98 5.36
C ILE A 55 -5.68 -15.27 5.42
N GLU A 56 -4.79 -15.69 6.31
CA GLU A 56 -3.46 -15.09 6.43
C GLU A 56 -2.62 -15.30 5.16
N TYR A 57 -2.64 -16.50 4.60
CA TYR A 57 -1.95 -16.81 3.35
C TYR A 57 -2.44 -15.94 2.18
N SER A 58 -3.75 -15.72 2.06
CA SER A 58 -4.32 -14.83 1.05
C SER A 58 -3.79 -13.40 1.16
N HIS A 59 -3.67 -12.90 2.40
CA HIS A 59 -3.08 -11.60 2.67
C HIS A 59 -1.61 -11.54 2.24
N ARG A 60 -0.81 -12.54 2.57
CA ARG A 60 0.61 -12.63 2.15
C ARG A 60 0.77 -12.73 0.64
N LEU A 61 -0.05 -13.55 -0.02
CA LEU A 61 -0.04 -13.72 -1.47
C LEU A 61 -0.38 -12.41 -2.17
N ASN A 62 -1.45 -11.73 -1.75
CA ASN A 62 -1.82 -10.42 -2.29
C ASN A 62 -0.72 -9.37 -2.05
N GLY A 63 -0.04 -9.39 -0.90
CA GLY A 63 1.12 -8.55 -0.63
C GLY A 63 2.29 -8.81 -1.58
N SER A 64 2.53 -10.08 -1.94
CA SER A 64 3.55 -10.45 -2.93
C SER A 64 3.20 -9.93 -4.32
N VAL A 65 1.94 -10.04 -4.73
CA VAL A 65 1.43 -9.47 -6.00
C VAL A 65 1.62 -7.95 -6.01
N LEU A 66 1.28 -7.26 -4.91
CA LEU A 66 1.49 -5.82 -4.78
C LEU A 66 2.96 -5.45 -4.90
N GLY A 67 3.85 -6.20 -4.27
CA GLY A 67 5.31 -6.02 -4.37
C GLY A 67 5.81 -6.12 -5.81
N ILE A 68 5.36 -7.13 -6.57
CA ILE A 68 5.68 -7.29 -7.99
C ILE A 68 5.18 -6.12 -8.82
N LEU A 69 3.93 -5.69 -8.61
CA LEU A 69 3.33 -4.58 -9.34
C LEU A 69 4.08 -3.25 -9.09
N VAL A 70 4.40 -2.95 -7.83
CA VAL A 70 5.13 -1.73 -7.46
C VAL A 70 6.57 -1.76 -8.00
N THR A 71 7.22 -2.91 -7.97
CA THR A 71 8.55 -3.09 -8.57
C THR A 71 8.50 -2.85 -10.08
N THR A 72 7.51 -3.44 -10.76
CA THR A 72 7.29 -3.24 -12.20
C THR A 72 7.04 -1.77 -12.52
N LEU A 73 6.23 -1.10 -11.70
CA LEU A 73 5.93 0.32 -11.83
C LEU A 73 7.20 1.19 -11.73
N LEU A 74 8.06 0.90 -10.75
CA LEU A 74 9.36 1.57 -10.60
C LEU A 74 10.25 1.34 -11.82
N ILE A 75 10.38 0.10 -12.30
CA ILE A 75 11.20 -0.22 -13.48
C ILE A 75 10.72 0.55 -14.70
N ILE A 76 9.41 0.55 -14.99
CA ILE A 76 8.86 1.29 -16.14
C ILE A 76 9.11 2.79 -15.96
N CYS A 77 8.97 3.34 -14.75
CA CYS A 77 9.24 4.74 -14.46
C CYS A 77 10.70 5.11 -14.76
N LEU A 78 11.66 4.30 -14.30
CA LEU A 78 13.08 4.53 -14.53
C LEU A 78 13.49 4.43 -16.00
N MET A 79 12.84 3.57 -16.75
CA MET A 79 13.11 3.39 -18.19
C MET A 79 12.53 4.50 -19.05
N ASN A 80 11.37 5.07 -18.68
CA ASN A 80 10.62 5.96 -19.59
C ASN A 80 10.36 7.37 -19.02
N TYR A 81 10.42 7.55 -17.70
CA TYR A 81 9.99 8.78 -17.00
C TYR A 81 11.02 9.30 -15.99
N ARG A 82 12.28 8.88 -16.12
CA ARG A 82 13.36 9.24 -15.18
C ARG A 82 13.58 10.75 -15.04
N SER A 83 13.29 11.53 -16.08
CA SER A 83 13.37 13.00 -16.08
C SER A 83 12.29 13.66 -15.21
N GLU A 84 11.16 12.98 -14.99
CA GLU A 84 10.04 13.46 -14.20
C GLU A 84 10.32 13.24 -12.69
N LYS A 85 11.08 14.16 -12.08
CA LYS A 85 11.59 14.03 -10.71
C LYS A 85 10.51 13.65 -9.69
N ARG A 86 9.33 14.29 -9.77
CA ARG A 86 8.23 14.03 -8.82
C ARG A 86 7.72 12.60 -8.93
N LEU A 87 7.51 12.13 -10.15
CA LEU A 87 7.05 10.78 -10.42
C LEU A 87 8.10 9.75 -9.98
N THR A 88 9.37 10.01 -10.28
CA THR A 88 10.49 9.15 -9.90
C THR A 88 10.62 9.01 -8.38
N ILE A 89 10.56 10.13 -7.64
CA ILE A 89 10.60 10.12 -6.17
C ILE A 89 9.41 9.35 -5.61
N ALA A 90 8.20 9.55 -6.13
CA ALA A 90 7.01 8.85 -5.68
C ALA A 90 7.12 7.32 -5.89
N ASN A 91 7.69 6.89 -7.03
CA ASN A 91 7.91 5.46 -7.31
C ASN A 91 8.96 4.85 -6.37
N TYR A 92 10.06 5.55 -6.09
CA TYR A 92 11.06 5.09 -5.10
C TYR A 92 10.44 5.00 -3.71
N SER A 93 9.64 6.00 -3.32
CA SER A 93 8.95 5.98 -2.02
C SER A 93 7.99 4.81 -1.92
N ALA A 94 7.16 4.56 -2.94
CA ALA A 94 6.24 3.43 -2.97
C ALA A 94 6.97 2.09 -2.89
N PHE A 95 8.10 1.95 -3.60
CA PHE A 95 8.94 0.75 -3.54
C PHE A 95 9.53 0.53 -2.14
N GLY A 96 10.11 1.56 -1.55
CA GLY A 96 10.64 1.47 -0.18
C GLY A 96 9.56 1.12 0.85
N LEU A 97 8.35 1.70 0.70
CA LEU A 97 7.22 1.42 1.58
C LEU A 97 6.70 -0.01 1.44
N VAL A 98 6.59 -0.56 0.22
CA VAL A 98 6.12 -1.94 0.04
C VAL A 98 7.13 -2.95 0.58
N VAL A 99 8.42 -2.71 0.40
CA VAL A 99 9.49 -3.55 0.99
C VAL A 99 9.44 -3.47 2.52
N GLY A 100 9.36 -2.25 3.07
CA GLY A 100 9.23 -2.04 4.52
C GLY A 100 7.99 -2.69 5.11
N ALA A 101 6.84 -2.60 4.42
CA ALA A 101 5.61 -3.29 4.82
C ALA A 101 5.78 -4.82 4.83
N GLY A 102 6.43 -5.40 3.82
CA GLY A 102 6.72 -6.83 3.77
C GLY A 102 7.59 -7.29 4.94
N ILE A 103 8.66 -6.57 5.23
CA ILE A 103 9.56 -6.87 6.37
C ILE A 103 8.79 -6.77 7.70
N LEU A 104 8.01 -5.70 7.89
CA LEU A 104 7.20 -5.53 9.10
C LEU A 104 6.13 -6.60 9.23
N GLY A 105 5.54 -7.06 8.12
CA GLY A 105 4.62 -8.19 8.12
C GLY A 105 5.29 -9.46 8.67
N GLY A 106 6.53 -9.76 8.26
CA GLY A 106 7.32 -10.87 8.82
C GLY A 106 7.63 -10.67 10.31
N ILE A 107 8.06 -9.47 10.70
CA ILE A 107 8.34 -9.14 12.10
C ILE A 107 7.08 -9.28 12.97
N THR A 108 5.90 -8.91 12.45
CA THR A 108 4.62 -9.06 13.16
C THR A 108 4.36 -10.52 13.53
N VAL A 109 4.66 -11.46 12.65
CA VAL A 109 4.52 -12.91 12.94
C VAL A 109 5.55 -13.35 13.99
N ILE A 110 6.83 -13.02 13.80
CA ILE A 110 7.92 -13.42 14.70
C ILE A 110 7.71 -12.87 16.14
N THR A 111 7.07 -11.71 16.26
CA THR A 111 6.78 -11.06 17.55
C THR A 111 5.42 -11.42 18.13
N GLU A 112 4.79 -12.47 17.61
CA GLU A 112 3.47 -12.92 18.07
C GLU A 112 2.43 -11.79 18.10
N LEU A 113 2.38 -11.01 17.02
CA LEU A 113 1.42 -9.92 16.81
C LEU A 113 1.58 -8.74 17.79
N ALA A 114 2.81 -8.35 18.16
CA ALA A 114 3.04 -7.18 19.01
C ALA A 114 2.27 -5.95 18.48
N TRP A 115 1.43 -5.35 19.33
CA TRP A 115 0.45 -4.32 18.93
C TRP A 115 1.08 -3.11 18.26
N TRP A 116 2.23 -2.65 18.73
CA TRP A 116 2.92 -1.47 18.18
C TRP A 116 3.52 -1.75 16.80
N ILE A 117 3.96 -2.99 16.51
CA ILE A 117 4.45 -3.40 15.18
C ILE A 117 3.28 -3.42 14.19
N ARG A 118 2.14 -3.97 14.59
CA ARG A 118 0.92 -3.96 13.77
C ARG A 118 0.48 -2.53 13.45
N LEU A 119 0.56 -1.63 14.42
CA LEU A 119 0.23 -0.21 14.24
C LEU A 119 1.14 0.45 13.19
N ILE A 120 2.45 0.24 13.30
CA ILE A 120 3.43 0.77 12.33
C ILE A 120 3.20 0.17 10.95
N HIS A 121 2.97 -1.15 10.88
CA HIS A 121 2.69 -1.85 9.62
C HIS A 121 1.46 -1.28 8.93
N LEU A 122 0.36 -1.07 9.65
CA LEU A 122 -0.85 -0.44 9.14
C LEU A 122 -0.59 1.00 8.66
N GLY A 123 0.17 1.79 9.43
CA GLY A 123 0.54 3.15 9.07
C GLY A 123 1.33 3.19 7.74
N ILE A 124 2.31 2.31 7.58
CA ILE A 124 3.09 2.19 6.33
C ILE A 124 2.20 1.76 5.16
N ALA A 125 1.28 0.82 5.36
CA ALA A 125 0.35 0.39 4.32
C ALA A 125 -0.54 1.54 3.82
N GLN A 126 -1.00 2.41 4.72
CA GLN A 126 -1.80 3.59 4.35
C GLN A 126 -0.97 4.65 3.60
N ILE A 127 0.27 4.89 4.02
CA ILE A 127 1.19 5.81 3.32
C ILE A 127 1.52 5.26 1.92
N LEU A 128 1.68 3.94 1.78
CA LEU A 128 1.86 3.28 0.49
C LEU A 128 0.65 3.51 -0.43
N ALA A 129 -0.56 3.28 0.07
CA ALA A 129 -1.79 3.51 -0.71
C ALA A 129 -1.92 5.00 -1.14
N ALA A 130 -1.61 5.94 -0.24
CA ALA A 130 -1.57 7.37 -0.56
C ALA A 130 -0.51 7.70 -1.63
N SER A 131 0.67 7.08 -1.55
CA SER A 131 1.73 7.25 -2.55
C SER A 131 1.33 6.72 -3.92
N LEU A 132 0.65 5.56 -3.98
CA LEU A 132 0.11 5.00 -5.22
C LEU A 132 -1.02 5.86 -5.80
N MET A 133 -1.90 6.39 -4.95
CA MET A 133 -2.91 7.37 -5.37
C MET A 133 -2.27 8.63 -5.98
N TYR A 134 -1.19 9.14 -5.36
CA TYR A 134 -0.45 10.28 -5.89
C TYR A 134 0.18 9.97 -7.26
N ILE A 135 0.77 8.78 -7.45
CA ILE A 135 1.33 8.34 -8.74
C ILE A 135 0.25 8.30 -9.82
N VAL A 136 -0.90 7.71 -9.51
CA VAL A 136 -2.05 7.66 -10.44
C VAL A 136 -2.52 9.07 -10.77
N TRP A 137 -2.68 9.93 -9.77
CA TRP A 137 -3.10 11.32 -9.96
C TRP A 137 -2.12 12.10 -10.84
N GLU A 138 -0.83 12.06 -10.51
CA GLU A 138 0.21 12.77 -11.25
C GLU A 138 0.24 12.35 -12.71
N PHE A 139 0.10 11.06 -12.99
CA PHE A 139 0.12 10.53 -14.33
C PHE A 139 -1.17 10.81 -15.13
N LEU A 140 -2.34 10.75 -14.49
CA LEU A 140 -3.62 10.99 -15.16
C LEU A 140 -3.86 12.48 -15.44
N PHE A 141 -3.44 13.35 -14.54
CA PHE A 141 -3.81 14.77 -14.55
C PHE A 141 -2.62 15.71 -14.79
N ALA A 142 -1.43 15.20 -15.11
CA ALA A 142 -0.26 16.02 -15.43
C ALA A 142 -0.54 17.07 -16.51
N ASN A 143 -1.35 16.72 -17.52
CA ASN A 143 -1.73 17.59 -18.61
C ASN A 143 -2.85 18.60 -18.28
N VAL A 144 -3.55 18.41 -17.17
CA VAL A 144 -4.68 19.28 -16.74
C VAL A 144 -4.19 20.46 -15.89
N ARG A 145 -2.91 20.49 -15.50
CA ARG A 145 -2.31 21.55 -14.65
C ARG A 145 -2.35 22.96 -15.24
N TYR A 146 -2.63 23.12 -16.51
CA TYR A 146 -2.68 24.43 -17.17
C TYR A 146 -4.04 25.12 -17.13
N VAL A 147 -5.06 24.51 -16.58
CA VAL A 147 -6.30 25.23 -16.30
C VAL A 147 -6.05 26.05 -15.03
N HIS A 148 -5.89 27.36 -15.21
CA HIS A 148 -5.86 28.36 -14.10
C HIS A 148 -7.22 28.36 -13.39
N ILE A 149 -7.45 27.35 -12.57
CA ILE A 149 -8.56 27.40 -11.59
C ILE A 149 -8.14 28.44 -10.56
N ALA A 150 -8.96 29.46 -10.36
CA ALA A 150 -8.77 30.43 -9.30
C ALA A 150 -8.62 29.69 -7.95
N LEU A 151 -7.39 29.59 -7.45
CA LEU A 151 -7.03 28.77 -6.29
C LEU A 151 -7.48 29.36 -4.95
N SER A 152 -8.12 30.53 -4.95
CA SER A 152 -8.55 31.20 -3.72
C SER A 152 -9.50 30.36 -2.84
N PRO A 153 -10.53 29.68 -3.37
CA PRO A 153 -11.40 28.84 -2.53
C PRO A 153 -10.68 27.56 -2.05
N ILE A 154 -9.82 26.96 -2.88
CA ILE A 154 -9.10 25.73 -2.55
C ILE A 154 -8.14 25.97 -1.37
N ARG A 155 -7.52 27.13 -1.28
CA ARG A 155 -6.60 27.50 -0.20
C ARG A 155 -7.31 27.59 1.16
N ALA A 156 -8.56 28.07 1.18
CA ALA A 156 -9.36 28.13 2.40
C ALA A 156 -9.77 26.75 2.93
N TRP A 157 -9.94 25.77 2.04
CA TRP A 157 -10.31 24.39 2.41
C TRP A 157 -9.12 23.49 2.73
N LYS A 158 -7.89 23.90 2.40
CA LYS A 158 -6.69 23.08 2.58
C LYS A 158 -6.55 22.51 4.00
N TRP A 159 -6.68 23.37 5.01
CA TRP A 159 -6.54 22.96 6.40
C TRP A 159 -7.68 22.06 6.88
N LYS A 160 -8.89 22.30 6.41
CA LYS A 160 -10.04 21.41 6.70
C LYS A 160 -9.82 20.02 6.09
N MET A 161 -9.33 19.95 4.88
CA MET A 161 -8.99 18.66 4.22
C MET A 161 -7.85 17.95 4.97
N VAL A 162 -6.78 18.65 5.34
CA VAL A 162 -5.68 18.07 6.12
C VAL A 162 -6.21 17.55 7.46
N LEU A 163 -7.03 18.31 8.17
CA LEU A 163 -7.63 17.88 9.43
C LEU A 163 -8.51 16.62 9.23
N CYS A 164 -9.39 16.61 8.24
CA CYS A 164 -10.23 15.44 7.95
C CYS A 164 -9.38 14.20 7.65
N VAL A 165 -8.37 14.31 6.79
CA VAL A 165 -7.48 13.19 6.45
C VAL A 165 -6.74 12.71 7.69
N SER A 166 -6.21 13.63 8.52
CA SER A 166 -5.51 13.27 9.75
C SER A 166 -6.43 12.57 10.77
N LEU A 167 -7.67 13.05 10.93
CA LEU A 167 -8.64 12.42 11.83
C LEU A 167 -9.04 11.02 11.35
N VAL A 168 -9.27 10.84 10.05
CA VAL A 168 -9.56 9.51 9.47
C VAL A 168 -8.36 8.58 9.67
N PHE A 169 -7.15 9.06 9.42
CA PHE A 169 -5.93 8.29 9.64
C PHE A 169 -5.78 7.86 11.11
N LEU A 170 -5.97 8.78 12.06
CA LEU A 170 -5.93 8.47 13.50
C LEU A 170 -7.04 7.50 13.91
N LEU A 171 -8.25 7.64 13.35
CA LEU A 171 -9.35 6.72 13.61
C LEU A 171 -9.02 5.30 13.11
N MET A 172 -8.43 5.17 11.93
CA MET A 172 -7.99 3.87 11.40
C MET A 172 -6.89 3.24 12.27
N LEU A 173 -5.96 4.07 12.78
CA LEU A 173 -4.93 3.60 13.71
C LEU A 173 -5.50 3.18 15.07
N SER A 174 -6.48 3.91 15.61
CA SER A 174 -7.11 3.58 16.89
C SER A 174 -7.93 2.27 16.84
N GLY A 175 -8.39 1.89 15.66
CA GLY A 175 -9.06 0.61 15.43
C GLY A 175 -8.10 -0.57 15.25
N SER A 176 -6.81 -0.37 15.28
CA SER A 176 -5.79 -1.45 15.12
C SER A 176 -5.27 -2.06 16.46
#